data_e175378a9a6b300e12f3bff4ec638cad
#
_entry.id   e175378a9a6b300e12f3bff4ec638cad
#
_cell.length_a   1.000
_cell.length_b   1.000
_cell.length_c   1.000
_cell.angle_alpha   90.00
_cell.angle_beta   90.00
_cell.angle_gamma   90.00
#
_symmetry.space_group_name_H-M   'P 1'
#
loop_
_entity.id
_entity.type
_entity.pdbx_description
1 polymer ?
#
loop_
_entity_poly.entity_id
_entity_poly.type
_entity_poly.pdbx_seq_one_letter_code
_entity_poly.pdbx_strand_id
1 'polypeptide(L)'
;MNRILIAEDEERIASFVHKGLRSNGFTPTVVGDGVTAYDYAMSGDFDLMILDIGLPGLDGFSVLDQLRGSGSTLPVVILTARDSVSDTVAGLEGGADDYMGKPFRFEELLARVRLRLREAGSAETTVISHGDVSLDLRTRRASVGHRVVDLSAREFALAETLLRNAGQVLSREQLLSHVWGYDFDPGSNVVDVYVRYLRRKLGPECIETVRGMGYRFTR
;
A
#
# COMPACT_ATOMS: atom_id res chain seq x y z
N MET A 1 -7.14 -13.44 -8.79
CA MET A 1 -8.43 -12.71 -8.65
C MET A 1 -8.63 -12.54 -7.16
N ASN A 2 -8.67 -11.30 -6.65
CA ASN A 2 -8.59 -11.08 -5.20
C ASN A 2 -9.89 -11.48 -4.50
N ARG A 3 -9.75 -12.23 -3.40
CA ARG A 3 -10.84 -12.75 -2.57
C ARG A 3 -11.08 -11.79 -1.41
N ILE A 4 -12.30 -11.27 -1.30
CA ILE A 4 -12.70 -10.29 -0.29
C ILE A 4 -13.68 -10.93 0.69
N LEU A 5 -13.33 -10.94 1.98
CA LEU A 5 -14.26 -11.32 3.04
C LEU A 5 -15.12 -10.11 3.41
N ILE A 6 -16.44 -10.27 3.46
CA ILE A 6 -17.40 -9.24 3.89
C ILE A 6 -18.09 -9.78 5.15
N ALA A 7 -17.79 -9.17 6.28
CA ALA A 7 -18.42 -9.46 7.57
C ALA A 7 -19.44 -8.33 7.85
N GLU A 8 -20.72 -8.61 7.58
CA GLU A 8 -21.82 -7.66 7.64
C GLU A 8 -23.13 -8.43 7.88
N ASP A 9 -23.87 -8.10 8.93
CA ASP A 9 -25.13 -8.76 9.31
C ASP A 9 -26.37 -8.15 8.62
N GLU A 10 -26.27 -6.89 8.17
CA GLU A 10 -27.35 -6.26 7.41
C GLU A 10 -27.37 -6.78 5.95
N GLU A 11 -28.29 -7.68 5.64
CA GLU A 11 -28.42 -8.34 4.33
C GLU A 11 -28.43 -7.37 3.14
N ARG A 12 -29.04 -6.18 3.32
CA ARG A 12 -29.11 -5.14 2.26
C ARG A 12 -27.73 -4.57 1.95
N ILE A 13 -26.93 -4.27 2.99
CA ILE A 13 -25.58 -3.72 2.85
C ILE A 13 -24.65 -4.80 2.31
N ALA A 14 -24.69 -5.99 2.89
CA ALA A 14 -23.90 -7.14 2.44
C ALA A 14 -24.15 -7.45 0.95
N SER A 15 -25.42 -7.52 0.53
CA SER A 15 -25.79 -7.76 -0.88
C SER A 15 -25.34 -6.62 -1.82
N PHE A 16 -25.43 -5.37 -1.38
CA PHE A 16 -24.98 -4.20 -2.15
C PHE A 16 -23.46 -4.24 -2.36
N VAL A 17 -22.69 -4.44 -1.30
CA VAL A 17 -21.22 -4.53 -1.34
C VAL A 17 -20.79 -5.74 -2.16
N HIS A 18 -21.40 -6.92 -1.93
CA HIS A 18 -21.10 -8.13 -2.68
C HIS A 18 -21.28 -7.95 -4.19
N LYS A 19 -22.46 -7.43 -4.62
CA LYS A 19 -22.73 -7.20 -6.05
C LYS A 19 -21.76 -6.19 -6.68
N GLY A 20 -21.48 -5.10 -5.95
CA GLY A 20 -20.54 -4.08 -6.40
C GLY A 20 -19.13 -4.62 -6.58
N LEU A 21 -18.60 -5.36 -5.62
CA LEU A 21 -17.26 -5.96 -5.71
C LEU A 21 -17.19 -7.01 -6.82
N ARG A 22 -18.20 -7.88 -6.94
CA ARG A 22 -18.25 -8.90 -8.00
C ARG A 22 -18.25 -8.31 -9.40
N SER A 23 -19.00 -7.23 -9.64
CA SER A 23 -19.01 -6.52 -10.93
C SER A 23 -17.70 -5.79 -11.23
N ASN A 24 -16.85 -5.57 -10.22
CA ASN A 24 -15.52 -4.97 -10.35
C ASN A 24 -14.38 -5.99 -10.37
N GLY A 25 -14.68 -7.29 -10.56
CA GLY A 25 -13.68 -8.34 -10.78
C GLY A 25 -13.10 -8.95 -9.52
N PHE A 26 -13.73 -8.77 -8.34
CA PHE A 26 -13.34 -9.44 -7.09
C PHE A 26 -14.16 -10.72 -6.88
N THR A 27 -13.69 -11.56 -5.95
CA THR A 27 -14.42 -12.74 -5.48
C THR A 27 -14.86 -12.53 -4.02
N PRO A 28 -16.04 -11.91 -3.78
CA PRO A 28 -16.51 -11.63 -2.44
C PRO A 28 -17.17 -12.87 -1.79
N THR A 29 -16.95 -13.04 -0.48
CA THR A 29 -17.65 -13.99 0.39
C THR A 29 -18.28 -13.20 1.53
N VAL A 30 -19.54 -13.47 1.85
CA VAL A 30 -20.28 -12.78 2.92
C VAL A 30 -20.45 -13.71 4.11
N VAL A 31 -20.24 -13.19 5.31
CA VAL A 31 -20.55 -13.80 6.60
C VAL A 31 -21.31 -12.80 7.46
N GLY A 32 -22.25 -13.28 8.29
CA GLY A 32 -23.15 -12.40 9.04
C GLY A 32 -22.88 -12.33 10.54
N ASP A 33 -21.78 -12.90 11.04
CA ASP A 33 -21.43 -12.88 12.47
C ASP A 33 -19.90 -12.82 12.67
N GLY A 34 -19.49 -12.33 13.82
CA GLY A 34 -18.08 -12.10 14.09
C GLY A 34 -17.26 -13.37 14.33
N VAL A 35 -17.87 -14.46 14.83
CA VAL A 35 -17.16 -15.72 15.05
C VAL A 35 -16.79 -16.36 13.72
N THR A 36 -17.77 -16.48 12.83
CA THR A 36 -17.54 -16.97 11.46
C THR A 36 -16.58 -16.04 10.69
N ALA A 37 -16.67 -14.75 10.91
CA ALA A 37 -15.79 -13.76 10.29
C ALA A 37 -14.32 -13.99 10.70
N TYR A 38 -14.05 -14.21 11.97
CA TYR A 38 -12.73 -14.53 12.49
C TYR A 38 -12.17 -15.82 11.89
N ASP A 39 -12.96 -16.91 11.90
CA ASP A 39 -12.54 -18.22 11.39
C ASP A 39 -12.15 -18.14 9.91
N TYR A 40 -12.97 -17.44 9.11
CA TYR A 40 -12.69 -17.24 7.68
C TYR A 40 -11.45 -16.36 7.45
N ALA A 41 -11.30 -15.28 8.21
CA ALA A 41 -10.12 -14.42 8.11
C ALA A 41 -8.81 -15.15 8.46
N MET A 42 -8.86 -16.12 9.39
CA MET A 42 -7.71 -16.94 9.78
C MET A 42 -7.39 -18.08 8.79
N SER A 43 -8.28 -18.39 7.85
CA SER A 43 -8.02 -19.45 6.85
C SER A 43 -6.85 -19.15 5.90
N GLY A 44 -6.45 -17.89 5.77
CA GLY A 44 -5.43 -17.44 4.81
C GLY A 44 -5.93 -17.36 3.37
N ASP A 45 -7.23 -17.55 3.16
CA ASP A 45 -7.85 -17.60 1.83
C ASP A 45 -8.23 -16.23 1.26
N PHE A 46 -8.13 -15.16 2.04
CA PHE A 46 -8.62 -13.83 1.69
C PHE A 46 -7.48 -12.83 1.59
N ASP A 47 -7.63 -11.89 0.66
CA ASP A 47 -6.65 -10.82 0.41
C ASP A 47 -7.00 -9.52 1.15
N LEU A 48 -8.28 -9.37 1.58
CA LEU A 48 -8.78 -8.22 2.33
C LEU A 48 -10.09 -8.59 3.02
N MET A 49 -10.32 -7.99 4.20
CA MET A 49 -11.57 -8.07 4.93
C MET A 49 -12.26 -6.70 4.99
N ILE A 50 -13.56 -6.68 4.73
CA ILE A 50 -14.45 -5.57 5.06
C ILE A 50 -15.22 -6.00 6.30
N LEU A 51 -15.18 -5.22 7.37
CA LEU A 51 -15.62 -5.60 8.70
C LEU A 51 -16.58 -4.58 9.28
N ASP A 52 -17.83 -4.96 9.52
CA ASP A 52 -18.72 -4.17 10.37
C ASP A 52 -18.37 -4.36 11.85
N ILE A 53 -18.52 -3.30 12.62
CA ILE A 53 -18.34 -3.33 14.08
C ILE A 53 -19.55 -3.94 14.78
N GLY A 54 -20.75 -3.75 14.23
CA GLY A 54 -22.01 -4.14 14.85
C GLY A 54 -22.37 -5.62 14.75
N LEU A 55 -21.41 -6.51 14.45
CA LEU A 55 -21.67 -7.93 14.23
C LEU A 55 -22.24 -8.64 15.47
N PRO A 56 -23.18 -9.59 15.29
CA PRO A 56 -23.64 -10.47 16.37
C PRO A 56 -22.56 -11.50 16.75
N GLY A 57 -22.67 -12.00 17.98
CA GLY A 57 -21.77 -13.02 18.55
C GLY A 57 -20.45 -12.42 19.02
N LEU A 58 -19.56 -12.07 18.12
CA LEU A 58 -18.30 -11.36 18.39
C LEU A 58 -18.32 -10.04 17.66
N ASP A 59 -18.20 -8.92 18.39
CA ASP A 59 -18.20 -7.60 17.77
C ASP A 59 -16.92 -7.36 16.92
N GLY A 60 -17.00 -6.45 15.94
CA GLY A 60 -15.92 -6.26 14.98
C GLY A 60 -14.61 -5.78 15.58
N PHE A 61 -14.61 -5.01 16.68
CA PHE A 61 -13.37 -4.64 17.35
C PHE A 61 -12.69 -5.85 18.00
N SER A 62 -13.48 -6.73 18.61
CA SER A 62 -12.98 -7.99 19.18
C SER A 62 -12.45 -8.93 18.10
N VAL A 63 -13.07 -8.97 16.91
CA VAL A 63 -12.56 -9.71 15.73
C VAL A 63 -11.21 -9.16 15.33
N LEU A 64 -11.08 -7.84 15.18
CA LEU A 64 -9.84 -7.17 14.78
C LEU A 64 -8.71 -7.41 15.79
N ASP A 65 -8.99 -7.25 17.09
CA ASP A 65 -8.00 -7.47 18.15
C ASP A 65 -7.48 -8.91 18.15
N GLN A 66 -8.36 -9.89 18.02
CA GLN A 66 -7.97 -11.30 17.94
C GLN A 66 -7.15 -11.61 16.68
N LEU A 67 -7.51 -11.02 15.53
CA LEU A 67 -6.74 -11.17 14.28
C LEU A 67 -5.32 -10.62 14.46
N ARG A 68 -5.18 -9.42 15.01
CA ARG A 68 -3.87 -8.80 15.24
C ARG A 68 -3.08 -9.53 16.34
N GLY A 69 -3.74 -9.96 17.40
CA GLY A 69 -3.15 -10.80 18.46
C GLY A 69 -2.63 -12.14 17.94
N SER A 70 -3.25 -12.71 16.90
CA SER A 70 -2.79 -13.92 16.21
C SER A 70 -1.68 -13.66 15.17
N GLY A 71 -1.23 -12.43 15.00
CA GLY A 71 -0.20 -12.05 14.04
C GLY A 71 -0.70 -11.92 12.59
N SER A 72 -2.02 -11.91 12.36
CA SER A 72 -2.59 -11.74 11.03
C SER A 72 -2.29 -10.34 10.48
N THR A 73 -1.79 -10.29 9.25
CA THR A 73 -1.55 -9.06 8.48
C THR A 73 -2.61 -8.82 7.41
N LEU A 74 -3.72 -9.56 7.46
CA LEU A 74 -4.85 -9.38 6.53
C LEU A 74 -5.33 -7.92 6.61
N PRO A 75 -5.37 -7.19 5.48
CA PRO A 75 -5.88 -5.83 5.46
C PRO A 75 -7.35 -5.78 5.85
N VAL A 76 -7.70 -4.88 6.77
CA VAL A 76 -9.07 -4.72 7.28
C VAL A 76 -9.54 -3.29 7.04
N VAL A 77 -10.67 -3.17 6.31
CA VAL A 77 -11.43 -1.94 6.14
C VAL A 77 -12.67 -2.01 7.01
N ILE A 78 -12.76 -1.17 8.03
CA ILE A 78 -13.93 -1.10 8.91
C ILE A 78 -15.05 -0.32 8.22
N LEU A 79 -16.27 -0.88 8.24
CA LEU A 79 -17.52 -0.21 7.92
C LEU A 79 -18.39 -0.12 9.16
N THR A 80 -18.87 1.07 9.53
CA THR A 80 -19.66 1.19 10.76
C THR A 80 -20.62 2.36 10.72
N ALA A 81 -21.75 2.21 11.44
CA ALA A 81 -22.70 3.29 11.71
C ALA A 81 -22.24 4.22 12.86
N ARG A 82 -21.11 3.91 13.52
CA ARG A 82 -20.58 4.69 14.65
C ARG A 82 -19.69 5.80 14.10
N ASP A 83 -20.19 7.04 14.16
CA ASP A 83 -19.52 8.24 13.64
C ASP A 83 -18.69 8.99 14.68
N SER A 84 -18.43 8.40 15.86
CA SER A 84 -17.63 9.11 16.87
C SER A 84 -16.14 9.11 16.49
N VAL A 85 -15.49 10.25 16.68
CA VAL A 85 -14.03 10.38 16.50
C VAL A 85 -13.28 9.37 17.37
N SER A 86 -13.81 9.07 18.57
CA SER A 86 -13.24 8.07 19.47
C SER A 86 -13.28 6.65 18.90
N ASP A 87 -14.35 6.25 18.22
CA ASP A 87 -14.47 4.93 17.61
C ASP A 87 -13.55 4.79 16.38
N THR A 88 -13.41 5.86 15.61
CA THR A 88 -12.44 5.91 14.48
C THR A 88 -11.00 5.78 14.98
N VAL A 89 -10.63 6.50 16.02
CA VAL A 89 -9.30 6.43 16.64
C VAL A 89 -9.05 5.03 17.20
N ALA A 90 -10.01 4.48 17.96
CA ALA A 90 -9.90 3.14 18.55
C ALA A 90 -9.75 2.04 17.46
N GLY A 91 -10.46 2.16 16.34
CA GLY A 91 -10.35 1.23 15.21
C GLY A 91 -8.96 1.27 14.55
N LEU A 92 -8.43 2.46 14.31
CA LEU A 92 -7.11 2.64 13.71
C LEU A 92 -5.97 2.25 14.67
N GLU A 93 -6.08 2.61 15.95
CA GLU A 93 -5.13 2.19 16.99
C GLU A 93 -5.19 0.68 17.24
N GLY A 94 -6.38 0.06 17.09
CA GLY A 94 -6.59 -1.39 17.14
C GLY A 94 -6.02 -2.17 15.94
N GLY A 95 -5.41 -1.46 14.96
CA GLY A 95 -4.71 -2.07 13.83
C GLY A 95 -5.57 -2.28 12.58
N ALA A 96 -6.71 -1.58 12.43
CA ALA A 96 -7.41 -1.48 11.16
C ALA A 96 -6.58 -0.67 10.15
N ASP A 97 -6.65 -1.08 8.89
CA ASP A 97 -5.91 -0.40 7.81
C ASP A 97 -6.70 0.79 7.26
N ASP A 98 -8.02 0.77 7.39
CA ASP A 98 -8.89 1.87 6.99
C ASP A 98 -10.22 1.85 7.75
N TYR A 99 -10.93 3.00 7.74
CA TYR A 99 -12.17 3.19 8.45
C TYR A 99 -13.15 4.02 7.60
N MET A 100 -14.40 3.59 7.48
CA MET A 100 -15.42 4.30 6.71
C MET A 100 -16.78 4.25 7.41
N GLY A 101 -17.42 5.42 7.56
CA GLY A 101 -18.77 5.56 8.15
C GLY A 101 -19.88 5.16 7.20
N LYS A 102 -20.96 4.58 7.74
CA LYS A 102 -22.25 4.38 7.05
C LYS A 102 -23.14 5.63 7.26
N PRO A 103 -23.81 6.16 6.24
CA PRO A 103 -23.93 5.66 4.86
C PRO A 103 -22.72 6.05 3.98
N PHE A 104 -22.34 5.17 3.08
CA PHE A 104 -21.19 5.37 2.18
C PHE A 104 -21.57 5.22 0.71
N ARG A 105 -20.71 5.73 -0.16
CA ARG A 105 -20.79 5.50 -1.60
C ARG A 105 -19.93 4.30 -1.99
N PHE A 106 -20.46 3.44 -2.87
CA PHE A 106 -19.72 2.24 -3.29
C PHE A 106 -18.38 2.58 -3.97
N GLU A 107 -18.34 3.68 -4.75
CA GLU A 107 -17.12 4.12 -5.42
C GLU A 107 -16.01 4.47 -4.43
N GLU A 108 -16.36 5.03 -3.27
CA GLU A 108 -15.39 5.32 -2.20
C GLU A 108 -14.88 4.04 -1.57
N LEU A 109 -15.77 3.09 -1.22
CA LEU A 109 -15.36 1.79 -0.70
C LEU A 109 -14.44 1.07 -1.69
N LEU A 110 -14.80 1.06 -2.98
CA LEU A 110 -14.01 0.42 -4.04
C LEU A 110 -12.60 1.03 -4.15
N ALA A 111 -12.49 2.35 -4.06
CA ALA A 111 -11.19 3.04 -4.09
C ALA A 111 -10.31 2.64 -2.90
N ARG A 112 -10.88 2.55 -1.70
CA ARG A 112 -10.18 2.13 -0.47
C ARG A 112 -9.75 0.66 -0.55
N VAL A 113 -10.63 -0.24 -0.97
CA VAL A 113 -10.31 -1.66 -1.20
C VAL A 113 -9.14 -1.81 -2.16
N ARG A 114 -9.17 -1.10 -3.31
CA ARG A 114 -8.06 -1.15 -4.27
C ARG A 114 -6.75 -0.60 -3.72
N LEU A 115 -6.81 0.45 -2.90
CA LEU A 115 -5.64 1.03 -2.25
C LEU A 115 -5.00 0.01 -1.30
N ARG A 116 -5.80 -0.59 -0.40
CA ARG A 116 -5.31 -1.54 0.60
C ARG A 116 -4.79 -2.84 -0.02
N LEU A 117 -5.46 -3.36 -1.05
CA LEU A 117 -4.96 -4.52 -1.81
C LEU A 117 -3.63 -4.23 -2.51
N ARG A 118 -3.44 -3.01 -3.05
CA ARG A 118 -2.17 -2.60 -3.65
C ARG A 118 -1.06 -2.50 -2.60
N GLU A 119 -1.37 -1.96 -1.42
CA GLU A 119 -0.43 -1.86 -0.30
C GLU A 119 -0.11 -3.25 0.27
N ALA A 120 -1.08 -4.14 0.41
CA ALA A 120 -0.91 -5.51 0.86
C ALA A 120 -0.16 -6.37 -0.17
N GLY A 121 -0.48 -6.22 -1.46
CA GLY A 121 0.28 -6.85 -2.57
C GLY A 121 1.70 -6.29 -2.71
N SER A 122 1.95 -5.07 -2.21
CA SER A 122 3.30 -4.52 -2.09
C SER A 122 4.02 -4.97 -0.81
N ALA A 123 3.32 -5.59 0.15
CA ALA A 123 3.96 -6.22 1.30
C ALA A 123 4.81 -7.46 0.93
N GLU A 124 4.58 -8.09 -0.24
CA GLU A 124 5.52 -9.06 -0.82
C GLU A 124 6.72 -8.42 -1.54
N THR A 125 6.73 -7.10 -1.75
CA THR A 125 7.88 -6.37 -2.27
C THR A 125 8.15 -5.10 -1.49
N THR A 126 8.44 -5.22 -0.19
CA THR A 126 9.12 -4.16 0.55
C THR A 126 10.52 -3.88 -0.02
N VAL A 127 11.01 -4.78 -0.86
CA VAL A 127 12.28 -4.64 -1.55
C VAL A 127 12.02 -4.50 -3.05
N ILE A 128 12.26 -3.32 -3.61
CA ILE A 128 12.35 -3.13 -5.05
C ILE A 128 13.77 -3.39 -5.50
N SER A 129 13.95 -4.17 -6.57
CA SER A 129 15.28 -4.50 -7.08
C SER A 129 15.33 -4.45 -8.60
N HIS A 130 16.49 -4.06 -9.12
CA HIS A 130 16.82 -4.16 -10.53
C HIS A 130 18.33 -4.44 -10.66
N GLY A 131 18.67 -5.55 -11.33
CA GLY A 131 20.03 -6.07 -11.33
C GLY A 131 20.48 -6.46 -9.92
N ASP A 132 21.61 -5.94 -9.49
CA ASP A 132 22.16 -6.19 -8.16
C ASP A 132 21.87 -5.06 -7.14
N VAL A 133 21.11 -4.04 -7.55
CA VAL A 133 20.67 -2.95 -6.67
C VAL A 133 19.30 -3.27 -6.09
N SER A 134 19.15 -3.16 -4.78
CA SER A 134 17.87 -3.32 -4.09
C SER A 134 17.65 -2.22 -3.04
N LEU A 135 16.39 -1.83 -2.87
CA LEU A 135 15.94 -0.89 -1.85
C LEU A 135 14.87 -1.56 -1.00
N ASP A 136 15.12 -1.68 0.29
CA ASP A 136 14.09 -2.03 1.27
C ASP A 136 13.32 -0.76 1.68
N LEU A 137 12.09 -0.66 1.23
CA LEU A 137 11.24 0.52 1.43
C LEU A 137 10.80 0.70 2.88
N ARG A 138 10.68 -0.42 3.62
CA ARG A 138 10.28 -0.41 5.03
C ARG A 138 11.42 0.04 5.93
N THR A 139 12.62 -0.50 5.74
CA THR A 139 13.80 -0.16 6.54
C THR A 139 14.57 1.04 5.98
N ARG A 140 14.23 1.50 4.75
CA ARG A 140 14.93 2.54 3.99
C ARG A 140 16.41 2.24 3.78
N ARG A 141 16.74 0.96 3.62
CA ARG A 141 18.09 0.49 3.33
C ARG A 141 18.27 0.22 1.86
N ALA A 142 19.45 0.57 1.35
CA ALA A 142 19.88 0.21 0.01
C ALA A 142 20.97 -0.85 0.08
N SER A 143 21.03 -1.73 -0.92
CA SER A 143 22.14 -2.65 -1.09
C SER A 143 22.54 -2.82 -2.56
N VAL A 144 23.79 -3.14 -2.79
CA VAL A 144 24.37 -3.49 -4.09
C VAL A 144 25.03 -4.85 -3.94
N GLY A 145 24.41 -5.88 -4.50
CA GLY A 145 24.73 -7.27 -4.17
C GLY A 145 24.56 -7.52 -2.68
N HIS A 146 25.63 -7.91 -1.99
CA HIS A 146 25.62 -8.14 -0.55
C HIS A 146 26.04 -6.92 0.30
N ARG A 147 26.41 -5.82 -0.33
CA ARG A 147 26.91 -4.62 0.36
C ARG A 147 25.77 -3.66 0.67
N VAL A 148 25.54 -3.38 1.96
CA VAL A 148 24.61 -2.33 2.40
C VAL A 148 25.22 -0.95 2.08
N VAL A 149 24.36 -0.04 1.62
CA VAL A 149 24.71 1.31 1.18
C VAL A 149 23.86 2.33 1.91
N ASP A 150 24.49 3.27 2.58
CA ASP A 150 23.78 4.35 3.26
C ASP A 150 23.42 5.46 2.28
N LEU A 151 22.11 5.70 2.17
CA LEU A 151 21.54 6.78 1.38
C LEU A 151 20.89 7.82 2.31
N SER A 152 21.08 9.09 2.00
CA SER A 152 20.27 10.15 2.61
C SER A 152 18.82 10.03 2.16
N ALA A 153 17.89 10.71 2.86
CA ALA A 153 16.47 10.67 2.52
C ALA A 153 16.18 11.06 1.05
N ARG A 154 16.89 12.06 0.51
CA ARG A 154 16.74 12.50 -0.88
C ARG A 154 17.38 11.56 -1.88
N GLU A 155 18.54 10.99 -1.56
CA GLU A 155 19.16 9.94 -2.38
C GLU A 155 18.27 8.70 -2.45
N PHE A 156 17.68 8.30 -1.32
CA PHE A 156 16.76 7.16 -1.28
C PHE A 156 15.50 7.42 -2.15
N ALA A 157 14.85 8.57 -2.01
CA ALA A 157 13.67 8.93 -2.79
C ALA A 157 13.98 8.98 -4.31
N LEU A 158 15.15 9.50 -4.70
CA LEU A 158 15.56 9.51 -6.10
C LEU A 158 15.84 8.09 -6.61
N ALA A 159 16.54 7.26 -5.83
CA ALA A 159 16.80 5.88 -6.18
C ALA A 159 15.49 5.06 -6.29
N GLU A 160 14.56 5.24 -5.36
CA GLU A 160 13.24 4.61 -5.40
C GLU A 160 12.47 4.98 -6.68
N THR A 161 12.41 6.29 -7.01
CA THR A 161 11.74 6.76 -8.22
C THR A 161 12.33 6.14 -9.48
N LEU A 162 13.65 6.08 -9.56
CA LEU A 162 14.36 5.49 -10.70
C LEU A 162 14.18 3.97 -10.79
N LEU A 163 14.27 3.23 -9.67
CA LEU A 163 14.09 1.77 -9.66
C LEU A 163 12.65 1.37 -10.00
N ARG A 164 11.64 2.09 -9.49
CA ARG A 164 10.23 1.82 -9.83
C ARG A 164 9.92 2.00 -11.33
N ASN A 165 10.74 2.80 -12.01
CA ASN A 165 10.65 3.07 -13.44
C ASN A 165 11.89 2.53 -14.20
N ALA A 166 12.47 1.44 -13.72
CA ALA A 166 13.67 0.86 -14.34
C ALA A 166 13.45 0.58 -15.84
N GLY A 167 14.43 0.92 -16.66
CA GLY A 167 14.37 0.83 -18.11
C GLY A 167 13.65 2.00 -18.81
N GLN A 168 12.89 2.83 -18.08
CA GLN A 168 12.23 4.01 -18.62
C GLN A 168 13.11 5.26 -18.46
N VAL A 169 13.01 6.19 -19.42
CA VAL A 169 13.68 7.49 -19.33
C VAL A 169 12.77 8.46 -18.58
N LEU A 170 13.24 8.98 -17.46
CA LEU A 170 12.56 10.03 -16.69
C LEU A 170 13.26 11.38 -16.96
N SER A 171 12.47 12.40 -17.29
CA SER A 171 13.00 13.76 -17.47
C SER A 171 13.49 14.35 -16.15
N ARG A 172 14.37 15.38 -16.23
CA ARG A 172 14.78 16.12 -15.03
C ARG A 172 13.61 16.73 -14.28
N GLU A 173 12.62 17.25 -14.99
CA GLU A 173 11.42 17.84 -14.42
C GLU A 173 10.57 16.80 -13.69
N GLN A 174 10.38 15.61 -14.28
CA GLN A 174 9.69 14.50 -13.63
C GLN A 174 10.41 14.09 -12.34
N LEU A 175 11.72 13.90 -12.38
CA LEU A 175 12.52 13.55 -11.19
C LEU A 175 12.48 14.66 -10.13
N LEU A 176 12.59 15.92 -10.56
CA LEU A 176 12.51 17.07 -9.68
C LEU A 176 11.17 17.11 -8.94
N SER A 177 10.08 17.03 -9.70
CA SER A 177 8.71 17.03 -9.16
C SER A 177 8.46 15.89 -8.17
N HIS A 178 8.87 14.65 -8.51
CA HIS A 178 8.64 13.49 -7.65
C HIS A 178 9.44 13.52 -6.33
N VAL A 179 10.67 14.05 -6.36
CA VAL A 179 11.59 13.97 -5.21
C VAL A 179 11.60 15.26 -4.39
N TRP A 180 11.44 16.43 -5.03
CA TRP A 180 11.53 17.75 -4.37
C TRP A 180 10.21 18.52 -4.32
N GLY A 181 9.23 18.15 -5.14
CA GLY A 181 7.91 18.80 -5.21
C GLY A 181 7.81 19.82 -6.36
N TYR A 182 6.57 20.25 -6.62
CA TYR A 182 6.25 21.14 -7.74
C TYR A 182 6.75 22.59 -7.56
N ASP A 183 7.01 23.02 -6.33
CA ASP A 183 7.46 24.38 -6.02
C ASP A 183 8.99 24.58 -6.15
N PHE A 184 9.70 23.55 -6.62
CA PHE A 184 11.15 23.62 -6.77
C PHE A 184 11.52 24.27 -8.12
N ASP A 185 12.57 25.13 -8.12
CA ASP A 185 13.04 25.81 -9.32
C ASP A 185 13.42 24.81 -10.44
N PRO A 186 12.72 24.81 -11.58
CA PRO A 186 13.01 23.91 -12.69
C PRO A 186 14.40 24.11 -13.34
N GLY A 187 15.03 25.28 -13.12
CA GLY A 187 16.41 25.55 -13.55
C GLY A 187 17.48 24.92 -12.67
N SER A 188 17.09 24.29 -11.55
CA SER A 188 18.02 23.73 -10.60
C SER A 188 18.76 22.51 -11.16
N ASN A 189 20.07 22.44 -10.95
CA ASN A 189 20.92 21.27 -11.26
C ASN A 189 20.91 20.19 -10.15
N VAL A 190 19.99 20.30 -9.18
CA VAL A 190 19.95 19.41 -8.01
C VAL A 190 19.83 17.94 -8.41
N VAL A 191 19.02 17.62 -9.41
CA VAL A 191 18.87 16.24 -9.91
C VAL A 191 20.22 15.69 -10.38
N ASP A 192 20.97 16.45 -11.17
CA ASP A 192 22.28 16.04 -11.71
C ASP A 192 23.30 15.78 -10.58
N VAL A 193 23.25 16.59 -9.53
CA VAL A 193 24.09 16.42 -8.33
C VAL A 193 23.77 15.12 -7.60
N TYR A 194 22.48 14.84 -7.37
CA TYR A 194 22.05 13.63 -6.67
C TYR A 194 22.23 12.37 -7.52
N VAL A 195 22.06 12.43 -8.83
CA VAL A 195 22.42 11.34 -9.75
C VAL A 195 23.91 11.00 -9.64
N ARG A 196 24.79 12.02 -9.55
CA ARG A 196 26.23 11.80 -9.32
C ARG A 196 26.49 11.10 -7.98
N TYR A 197 25.78 11.48 -6.91
CA TYR A 197 25.90 10.81 -5.62
C TYR A 197 25.46 9.35 -5.67
N LEU A 198 24.33 9.07 -6.31
CA LEU A 198 23.85 7.70 -6.50
C LEU A 198 24.82 6.85 -7.31
N ARG A 199 25.35 7.34 -8.43
CA ARG A 199 26.36 6.63 -9.22
C ARG A 199 27.60 6.27 -8.39
N ARG A 200 28.04 7.17 -7.51
CA ARG A 200 29.19 6.90 -6.62
C ARG A 200 28.88 5.82 -5.60
N LYS A 201 27.64 5.71 -5.13
CA LYS A 201 27.21 4.81 -4.07
C LYS A 201 26.71 3.47 -4.60
N LEU A 202 25.92 3.47 -5.67
CA LEU A 202 25.27 2.29 -6.25
C LEU A 202 26.05 1.69 -7.43
N GLY A 203 26.99 2.45 -7.98
CA GLY A 203 27.80 2.06 -9.13
C GLY A 203 27.62 3.02 -10.32
N PRO A 204 28.69 3.29 -11.08
CA PRO A 204 28.65 4.28 -12.16
C PRO A 204 27.68 3.92 -13.29
N GLU A 205 27.44 2.62 -13.51
CA GLU A 205 26.60 2.10 -14.58
C GLU A 205 25.12 1.97 -14.21
N CYS A 206 24.73 2.25 -12.95
CA CYS A 206 23.36 2.04 -12.49
C CYS A 206 22.36 3.04 -13.10
N ILE A 207 22.81 4.23 -13.48
CA ILE A 207 21.98 5.28 -14.06
C ILE A 207 22.65 5.79 -15.33
N GLU A 208 21.99 5.59 -16.46
CA GLU A 208 22.40 6.15 -17.75
C GLU A 208 21.89 7.58 -17.92
N THR A 209 22.70 8.44 -18.57
CA THR A 209 22.23 9.75 -19.03
C THR A 209 21.79 9.65 -20.47
N VAL A 210 20.50 9.86 -20.73
CA VAL A 210 19.95 9.95 -22.09
C VAL A 210 19.95 11.44 -22.49
N ARG A 211 20.89 11.79 -23.38
CA ARG A 211 21.14 13.20 -23.75
C ARG A 211 19.87 13.89 -24.23
N GLY A 212 19.58 15.06 -23.65
CA GLY A 212 18.40 15.88 -23.97
C GLY A 212 17.07 15.34 -23.45
N MET A 213 17.03 14.12 -22.85
CA MET A 213 15.78 13.49 -22.38
C MET A 213 15.74 13.29 -20.85
N GLY A 214 16.88 12.98 -20.21
CA GLY A 214 16.90 12.74 -18.77
C GLY A 214 17.77 11.57 -18.35
N TYR A 215 17.25 10.74 -17.43
CA TYR A 215 17.96 9.64 -16.81
C TYR A 215 17.16 8.35 -16.85
N ARG A 216 17.87 7.23 -16.96
CA ARG A 216 17.29 5.87 -16.97
C ARG A 216 18.07 4.97 -16.02
N PHE A 217 17.37 4.18 -15.21
CA PHE A 217 18.01 3.13 -14.41
C PHE A 217 18.21 1.89 -15.29
N THR A 218 19.43 1.36 -15.34
CA THR A 218 19.84 0.33 -16.33
C THR A 218 20.44 -0.92 -15.71
N ARG A 219 20.81 -0.89 -14.43
CA ARG A 219 21.48 -2.02 -13.78
C ARG A 219 20.54 -2.95 -13.09
#